data_a9cb16f12f2e454f962c65c3cd150f95
#
_entry.id   a9cb16f12f2e454f962c65c3cd150f95
#
_cell.length_a   1.000
_cell.length_b   1.000
_cell.length_c   1.000
_cell.angle_alpha   90.00
_cell.angle_beta   90.00
_cell.angle_gamma   90.00
#
_symmetry.space_group_name_H-M   'P 1'
#
loop_
_entity.id
_entity.type
_entity.pdbx_description
1 polymer ?
#
loop_
_entity_poly.entity_id
_entity_poly.type
_entity_poly.pdbx_seq_one_letter_code
_entity_poly.pdbx_strand_id
1 'polypeptide(L)'
;LVIDAGNTSIKFTALFGDQVLWVRRGDSYPTDADFAPDVIYFASVRSKELSALLRADIQAEFPQSQWLTLKSQAYACGVRNAYLEPERLGIDRWLGVIAAHHLVTGDVVVVDAGTAIKIDVVNQAGLHLGGYITPGLIMMEESLLSKTARIRYEAHEVVAGEGLPNSTARAVTEGCHEMALGFLERIYRRYPTFKWVVTGGDAQRLLDLLGVSLECQPNLVALGAKLVGDERLRGDK
;
A
#
# COMPACT_ATOMS: atom_id res chain seq x y z
N LEU A 1 -1.49 -17.12 6.34
CA LEU A 1 -1.90 -16.37 5.15
C LEU A 1 -2.19 -14.92 5.53
N VAL A 2 -1.64 -13.97 4.79
CA VAL A 2 -2.04 -12.55 4.86
C VAL A 2 -2.91 -12.23 3.64
N ILE A 3 -4.04 -11.58 3.88
CA ILE A 3 -4.95 -11.08 2.86
C ILE A 3 -5.04 -9.57 3.00
N ASP A 4 -4.46 -8.87 2.03
CA ASP A 4 -4.52 -7.42 1.90
C ASP A 4 -5.53 -7.07 0.80
N ALA A 5 -6.76 -6.74 1.21
CA ALA A 5 -7.86 -6.46 0.30
C ALA A 5 -7.93 -4.95 0.01
N GLY A 6 -7.18 -4.52 -0.99
CA GLY A 6 -7.22 -3.17 -1.56
C GLY A 6 -8.45 -2.93 -2.42
N ASN A 7 -8.72 -1.67 -2.77
CA ASN A 7 -9.89 -1.32 -3.61
C ASN A 7 -9.80 -1.89 -5.03
N THR A 8 -8.61 -1.91 -5.62
CA THR A 8 -8.38 -2.34 -7.02
C THR A 8 -8.07 -3.84 -7.13
N SER A 9 -7.35 -4.41 -6.18
CA SER A 9 -6.96 -5.83 -6.19
C SER A 9 -6.78 -6.35 -4.78
N ILE A 10 -6.87 -7.68 -4.63
CA ILE A 10 -6.52 -8.36 -3.39
C ILE A 10 -5.13 -8.97 -3.54
N LYS A 11 -4.30 -8.78 -2.53
CA LYS A 11 -2.98 -9.40 -2.45
C LYS A 11 -3.00 -10.50 -1.40
N PHE A 12 -2.70 -11.70 -1.82
CA PHE A 12 -2.54 -12.88 -0.97
C PHE A 12 -1.05 -13.14 -0.78
N THR A 13 -0.61 -13.24 0.47
CA THR A 13 0.79 -13.55 0.81
C THR A 13 0.81 -14.74 1.74
N ALA A 14 1.33 -15.87 1.26
CA ALA A 14 1.57 -17.04 2.08
C ALA A 14 2.92 -16.93 2.79
N LEU A 15 2.91 -17.24 4.08
CA LEU A 15 4.07 -17.16 4.94
C LEU A 15 4.26 -18.48 5.70
N PHE A 16 5.51 -18.91 5.84
CA PHE A 16 5.92 -19.92 6.80
C PHE A 16 6.97 -19.31 7.74
N GLY A 17 6.61 -19.11 8.99
CA GLY A 17 7.39 -18.26 9.89
C GLY A 17 7.52 -16.84 9.29
N ASP A 18 8.76 -16.37 9.11
CA ASP A 18 9.05 -15.06 8.50
C ASP A 18 9.32 -15.15 6.99
N GLN A 19 9.33 -16.35 6.43
CA GLN A 19 9.59 -16.57 5.02
C GLN A 19 8.32 -16.40 4.19
N VAL A 20 8.38 -15.57 3.14
CA VAL A 20 7.34 -15.49 2.11
C VAL A 20 7.48 -16.69 1.18
N LEU A 21 6.46 -17.54 1.13
CA LEU A 21 6.42 -18.70 0.23
C LEU A 21 6.00 -18.28 -1.17
N TRP A 22 4.93 -17.52 -1.27
CA TRP A 22 4.43 -16.97 -2.52
C TRP A 22 3.59 -15.73 -2.28
N VAL A 23 3.43 -14.93 -3.33
CA VAL A 23 2.52 -13.79 -3.42
C VAL A 23 1.68 -13.93 -4.67
N ARG A 24 0.38 -13.75 -4.55
CA ARG A 24 -0.59 -13.74 -5.65
C ARG A 24 -1.47 -12.50 -5.56
N ARG A 25 -1.90 -12.01 -6.72
CA ARG A 25 -2.88 -10.93 -6.83
C ARG A 25 -4.07 -11.41 -7.64
N GLY A 26 -5.27 -11.01 -7.27
CA GLY A 26 -6.50 -11.38 -7.96
C GLY A 26 -7.73 -10.88 -7.22
N ASP A 27 -8.90 -11.25 -7.72
CA ASP A 27 -10.18 -10.91 -7.09
C ASP A 27 -10.68 -12.01 -6.16
N SER A 28 -10.09 -13.21 -6.24
CA SER A 28 -10.39 -14.39 -5.42
C SER A 28 -9.11 -15.09 -4.98
N TYR A 29 -9.24 -16.01 -4.02
CA TYR A 29 -8.14 -16.86 -3.60
C TYR A 29 -7.65 -17.76 -4.76
N PRO A 30 -6.32 -17.89 -4.95
CA PRO A 30 -5.77 -18.74 -6.01
C PRO A 30 -5.95 -20.22 -5.64
N THR A 31 -6.83 -20.92 -6.35
CA THR A 31 -7.19 -22.33 -6.09
C THR A 31 -6.11 -23.33 -6.49
N ASP A 32 -5.10 -22.89 -7.24
CA ASP A 32 -3.94 -23.68 -7.66
C ASP A 32 -2.80 -23.70 -6.62
N ALA A 33 -2.98 -22.99 -5.51
CA ALA A 33 -1.98 -22.92 -4.46
C ALA A 33 -2.16 -24.10 -3.48
N ASP A 34 -1.21 -25.03 -3.48
CA ASP A 34 -1.12 -26.08 -2.45
C ASP A 34 -0.61 -25.45 -1.14
N PHE A 35 -1.55 -24.85 -0.38
CA PHE A 35 -1.25 -24.15 0.86
C PHE A 35 -2.47 -24.14 1.78
N ALA A 36 -2.30 -24.65 2.98
CA ALA A 36 -3.32 -24.64 4.04
C ALA A 36 -2.83 -23.79 5.22
N PRO A 37 -3.38 -22.58 5.44
CA PRO A 37 -2.97 -21.71 6.53
C PRO A 37 -3.54 -22.14 7.88
N ASP A 38 -2.70 -22.18 8.93
CA ASP A 38 -3.19 -22.28 10.31
C ASP A 38 -3.90 -21.00 10.75
N VAL A 39 -3.37 -19.86 10.29
CA VAL A 39 -3.88 -18.52 10.66
C VAL A 39 -4.03 -17.65 9.42
N ILE A 40 -5.13 -16.90 9.36
CA ILE A 40 -5.42 -15.92 8.32
C ILE A 40 -5.47 -14.52 8.95
N TYR A 41 -4.53 -13.66 8.54
CA TYR A 41 -4.53 -12.23 8.87
C TYR A 41 -5.23 -11.46 7.76
N PHE A 42 -6.38 -10.89 8.08
CA PHE A 42 -7.23 -10.18 7.12
C PHE A 42 -7.22 -8.69 7.34
N ALA A 43 -6.71 -7.94 6.37
CA ALA A 43 -6.72 -6.50 6.28
C ALA A 43 -7.54 -6.07 5.06
N SER A 44 -8.51 -5.16 5.23
CA SER A 44 -9.34 -4.69 4.14
C SER A 44 -9.66 -3.21 4.25
N VAL A 45 -9.53 -2.51 3.12
CA VAL A 45 -10.02 -1.13 2.92
C VAL A 45 -11.24 -1.08 2.01
N ARG A 46 -11.81 -2.24 1.65
CA ARG A 46 -13.05 -2.39 0.88
C ARG A 46 -14.28 -2.10 1.73
N SER A 47 -15.43 -2.00 1.07
CA SER A 47 -16.73 -1.91 1.77
C SER A 47 -16.95 -3.11 2.69
N LYS A 48 -17.81 -2.95 3.69
CA LYS A 48 -18.15 -4.04 4.62
C LYS A 48 -18.73 -5.26 3.92
N GLU A 49 -19.55 -5.02 2.89
CA GLU A 49 -20.22 -6.04 2.08
C GLU A 49 -19.20 -6.87 1.30
N LEU A 50 -18.30 -6.20 0.54
CA LEU A 50 -17.25 -6.88 -0.23
C LEU A 50 -16.26 -7.62 0.67
N SER A 51 -15.93 -7.03 1.82
CA SER A 51 -15.08 -7.68 2.81
C SER A 51 -15.72 -8.92 3.42
N ALA A 52 -17.05 -8.89 3.66
CA ALA A 52 -17.79 -10.03 4.20
C ALA A 52 -17.91 -11.17 3.18
N LEU A 53 -18.15 -10.86 1.90
CA LEU A 53 -18.19 -11.85 0.81
C LEU A 53 -16.83 -12.55 0.69
N LEU A 54 -15.74 -11.78 0.55
CA LEU A 54 -14.40 -12.33 0.46
C LEU A 54 -14.04 -13.21 1.67
N ARG A 55 -14.45 -12.76 2.87
CA ARG A 55 -14.25 -13.55 4.08
C ARG A 55 -14.99 -14.87 4.02
N ALA A 56 -16.26 -14.86 3.62
CA ALA A 56 -17.09 -16.07 3.54
C ALA A 56 -16.49 -17.09 2.57
N ASP A 57 -16.03 -16.65 1.39
CA ASP A 57 -15.42 -17.50 0.39
C ASP A 57 -14.15 -18.18 0.93
N ILE A 58 -13.28 -17.41 1.56
CA ILE A 58 -12.01 -17.94 2.09
C ILE A 58 -12.24 -18.82 3.34
N GLN A 59 -13.21 -18.50 4.19
CA GLN A 59 -13.56 -19.35 5.32
C GLN A 59 -14.18 -20.69 4.89
N ALA A 60 -14.88 -20.73 3.77
CA ALA A 60 -15.36 -21.97 3.19
C ALA A 60 -14.21 -22.87 2.69
N GLU A 61 -13.16 -22.26 2.12
CA GLU A 61 -11.95 -22.97 1.68
C GLU A 61 -11.10 -23.44 2.87
N PHE A 62 -10.99 -22.62 3.93
CA PHE A 62 -10.15 -22.91 5.11
C PHE A 62 -10.95 -22.88 6.42
N PRO A 63 -11.88 -23.81 6.63
CA PRO A 63 -12.80 -23.79 7.77
C PRO A 63 -12.10 -23.99 9.14
N GLN A 64 -10.90 -24.57 9.14
CA GLN A 64 -10.12 -24.84 10.36
C GLN A 64 -9.12 -23.73 10.71
N SER A 65 -8.89 -22.79 9.78
CA SER A 65 -7.94 -21.69 10.02
C SER A 65 -8.46 -20.70 11.06
N GLN A 66 -7.59 -20.28 11.97
CA GLN A 66 -7.89 -19.18 12.87
C GLN A 66 -7.95 -17.87 12.08
N TRP A 67 -9.05 -17.12 12.20
CA TRP A 67 -9.26 -15.88 11.49
C TRP A 67 -9.04 -14.66 12.38
N LEU A 68 -8.11 -13.78 11.98
CA LEU A 68 -7.85 -12.52 12.64
C LEU A 68 -8.11 -11.35 11.68
N THR A 69 -9.19 -10.61 11.92
CA THR A 69 -9.44 -9.33 11.24
C THR A 69 -8.61 -8.24 11.89
N LEU A 70 -7.70 -7.65 11.11
CA LEU A 70 -6.85 -6.56 11.55
C LEU A 70 -7.57 -5.22 11.38
N LYS A 71 -7.34 -4.32 12.34
CA LYS A 71 -7.90 -2.96 12.34
C LYS A 71 -6.84 -2.00 12.83
N SER A 72 -6.89 -0.77 12.35
CA SER A 72 -6.07 0.30 12.88
C SER A 72 -6.45 0.61 14.31
N GLN A 73 -5.45 0.83 15.15
CA GLN A 73 -5.58 0.99 16.60
C GLN A 73 -4.75 2.20 17.05
N ALA A 74 -4.97 2.63 18.30
CA ALA A 74 -4.19 3.70 18.89
C ALA A 74 -2.71 3.32 19.10
N TYR A 75 -2.46 2.03 19.35
CA TYR A 75 -1.12 1.49 19.59
C TYR A 75 -1.05 0.03 19.15
N ALA A 76 0.01 -0.37 18.47
CA ALA A 76 0.38 -1.76 18.19
C ALA A 76 1.87 -1.85 17.86
N CYS A 77 2.51 -2.94 18.25
CA CYS A 77 3.89 -3.27 17.88
C CYS A 77 4.88 -2.10 18.08
N GLY A 78 4.81 -1.39 19.20
CA GLY A 78 5.71 -0.27 19.49
C GLY A 78 5.38 1.05 18.78
N VAL A 79 4.32 1.09 17.94
CA VAL A 79 3.93 2.29 17.18
C VAL A 79 2.65 2.90 17.74
N ARG A 80 2.65 4.24 17.93
CA ARG A 80 1.49 5.03 18.32
C ARG A 80 0.91 5.76 17.10
N ASN A 81 -0.39 5.58 16.89
CA ASN A 81 -1.12 6.21 15.79
C ASN A 81 -1.33 7.72 16.04
N ALA A 82 -1.12 8.54 15.00
CA ALA A 82 -1.31 9.99 15.06
C ALA A 82 -2.78 10.43 14.93
N TYR A 83 -3.65 9.56 14.41
CA TYR A 83 -5.04 9.94 14.15
C TYR A 83 -5.80 10.14 15.46
N LEU A 84 -6.63 11.20 15.51
CA LEU A 84 -7.54 11.45 16.65
C LEU A 84 -8.53 10.32 16.83
N GLU A 85 -9.00 9.74 15.72
CA GLU A 85 -9.82 8.54 15.64
C GLU A 85 -8.98 7.45 14.94
N PRO A 86 -8.21 6.63 15.68
CA PRO A 86 -7.23 5.70 15.12
C PRO A 86 -7.79 4.71 14.10
N GLU A 87 -9.06 4.31 14.27
CA GLU A 87 -9.77 3.39 13.37
C GLU A 87 -10.05 3.98 11.98
N ARG A 88 -9.94 5.31 11.81
CA ARG A 88 -10.09 5.99 10.52
C ARG A 88 -8.82 6.00 9.68
N LEU A 89 -7.67 5.67 10.25
CA LEU A 89 -6.48 5.41 9.44
C LEU A 89 -6.68 4.13 8.64
N GLY A 90 -6.46 4.15 7.34
CA GLY A 90 -6.51 2.95 6.50
C GLY A 90 -5.62 1.84 7.08
N ILE A 91 -6.15 0.62 7.15
CA ILE A 91 -5.39 -0.50 7.74
C ILE A 91 -4.11 -0.79 6.97
N ASP A 92 -4.11 -0.66 5.64
CA ASP A 92 -2.95 -0.78 4.78
C ASP A 92 -1.83 0.21 5.17
N ARG A 93 -2.19 1.46 5.42
CA ARG A 93 -1.26 2.49 5.89
C ARG A 93 -0.72 2.18 7.29
N TRP A 94 -1.60 1.80 8.22
CA TRP A 94 -1.22 1.44 9.58
C TRP A 94 -0.22 0.30 9.62
N LEU A 95 -0.49 -0.78 8.86
CA LEU A 95 0.40 -1.92 8.74
C LEU A 95 1.72 -1.56 8.06
N GLY A 96 1.68 -0.70 7.02
CA GLY A 96 2.87 -0.18 6.36
C GLY A 96 3.78 0.60 7.31
N VAL A 97 3.21 1.48 8.14
CA VAL A 97 3.95 2.26 9.15
C VAL A 97 4.61 1.34 10.18
N ILE A 98 3.87 0.37 10.71
CA ILE A 98 4.40 -0.61 11.68
C ILE A 98 5.56 -1.40 11.08
N ALA A 99 5.38 -1.94 9.87
CA ALA A 99 6.44 -2.69 9.21
C ALA A 99 7.69 -1.85 8.96
N ALA A 100 7.52 -0.63 8.45
CA ALA A 100 8.64 0.27 8.18
C ALA A 100 9.42 0.63 9.46
N HIS A 101 8.72 0.90 10.56
CA HIS A 101 9.36 1.16 11.87
C HIS A 101 10.18 -0.04 12.37
N HIS A 102 9.75 -1.27 12.08
CA HIS A 102 10.47 -2.47 12.46
C HIS A 102 11.64 -2.81 11.52
N LEU A 103 11.50 -2.50 10.23
CA LEU A 103 12.55 -2.76 9.23
C LEU A 103 13.73 -1.80 9.34
N VAL A 104 13.49 -0.57 9.77
CA VAL A 104 14.45 0.51 9.64
C VAL A 104 14.67 1.19 10.99
N THR A 105 15.92 1.24 11.43
CA THR A 105 16.29 2.04 12.61
C THR A 105 16.35 3.52 12.26
N GLY A 106 15.65 4.36 13.02
CA GLY A 106 15.60 5.82 12.85
C GLY A 106 14.24 6.31 12.40
N ASP A 107 14.19 7.58 11.99
CA ASP A 107 12.98 8.20 11.45
C ASP A 107 12.73 7.74 10.01
N VAL A 108 11.47 7.48 9.67
CA VAL A 108 11.09 6.86 8.38
C VAL A 108 9.96 7.63 7.71
N VAL A 109 10.10 7.83 6.41
CA VAL A 109 9.02 8.17 5.48
C VAL A 109 8.62 6.91 4.74
N VAL A 110 7.36 6.52 4.86
CA VAL A 110 6.76 5.40 4.13
C VAL A 110 6.04 5.95 2.91
N VAL A 111 6.35 5.43 1.74
CA VAL A 111 5.68 5.77 0.48
C VAL A 111 5.02 4.51 -0.08
N ASP A 112 3.70 4.51 -0.20
CA ASP A 112 2.96 3.48 -0.91
C ASP A 112 2.37 4.08 -2.19
N ALA A 113 2.95 3.69 -3.32
CA ALA A 113 2.60 4.18 -4.65
C ALA A 113 1.80 3.11 -5.41
N GLY A 114 0.50 3.31 -5.52
CA GLY A 114 -0.43 2.45 -6.22
C GLY A 114 -1.65 3.23 -6.72
N THR A 115 -2.85 2.70 -6.54
CA THR A 115 -4.12 3.39 -6.88
C THR A 115 -4.19 4.81 -6.31
N ALA A 116 -3.66 4.99 -5.10
CA ALA A 116 -3.34 6.27 -4.50
C ALA A 116 -1.85 6.31 -4.14
N ILE A 117 -1.24 7.49 -4.13
CA ILE A 117 0.07 7.71 -3.51
C ILE A 117 -0.19 8.10 -2.07
N LYS A 118 0.27 7.28 -1.14
CA LYS A 118 0.15 7.50 0.30
C LYS A 118 1.53 7.73 0.89
N ILE A 119 1.63 8.69 1.78
CA ILE A 119 2.85 9.00 2.52
C ILE A 119 2.50 9.01 3.98
N ASP A 120 3.27 8.29 4.78
CA ASP A 120 3.19 8.30 6.22
C ASP A 120 4.57 8.51 6.83
N VAL A 121 4.62 9.17 7.97
CA VAL A 121 5.88 9.50 8.64
C VAL A 121 5.84 8.95 10.05
N VAL A 122 6.87 8.20 10.43
CA VAL A 122 7.03 7.65 11.78
C VAL A 122 8.44 7.97 12.29
N ASN A 123 8.52 8.44 13.52
CA ASN A 123 9.82 8.71 14.13
C ASN A 123 10.43 7.49 14.80
N GLN A 124 11.69 7.57 15.17
CA GLN A 124 12.46 6.52 15.83
C GLN A 124 11.83 6.01 17.13
N ALA A 125 11.06 6.86 17.82
CA ALA A 125 10.35 6.48 19.05
C ALA A 125 9.03 5.74 18.79
N GLY A 126 8.70 5.43 17.54
CA GLY A 126 7.44 4.78 17.15
C GLY A 126 6.24 5.72 17.14
N LEU A 127 6.44 7.04 17.14
CA LEU A 127 5.34 7.97 16.99
C LEU A 127 5.05 8.18 15.51
N HIS A 128 3.91 7.73 15.03
CA HIS A 128 3.37 8.11 13.73
C HIS A 128 3.02 9.59 13.76
N LEU A 129 3.57 10.36 12.83
CA LEU A 129 3.42 11.82 12.77
C LEU A 129 2.26 12.26 11.86
N GLY A 130 1.60 11.31 11.22
CA GLY A 130 0.57 11.54 10.20
C GLY A 130 1.10 11.32 8.78
N GLY A 131 0.29 11.71 7.81
CA GLY A 131 0.65 11.48 6.40
C GLY A 131 -0.31 12.13 5.43
N TYR A 132 -0.14 11.80 4.15
CA TYR A 132 -0.89 12.34 3.03
C TYR A 132 -1.45 11.22 2.17
N ILE A 133 -2.56 11.50 1.49
CA ILE A 133 -3.12 10.67 0.42
C ILE A 133 -3.37 11.57 -0.78
N THR A 134 -2.85 11.17 -1.93
CA THR A 134 -3.15 11.81 -3.22
C THR A 134 -3.59 10.75 -4.23
N PRO A 135 -4.27 11.12 -5.32
CA PRO A 135 -4.53 10.17 -6.39
C PRO A 135 -3.21 9.58 -6.91
N GLY A 136 -3.22 8.30 -7.28
CA GLY A 136 -2.12 7.69 -8.05
C GLY A 136 -2.15 8.13 -9.52
N LEU A 137 -1.13 7.76 -10.29
CA LEU A 137 -0.97 8.21 -11.67
C LEU A 137 -2.19 7.92 -12.53
N ILE A 138 -2.67 6.66 -12.52
CA ILE A 138 -3.84 6.24 -13.31
C ILE A 138 -5.08 7.03 -12.88
N MET A 139 -5.31 7.19 -11.57
CA MET A 139 -6.46 7.92 -11.04
C MET A 139 -6.42 9.40 -11.43
N MET A 140 -5.24 10.04 -11.51
CA MET A 140 -5.09 11.40 -11.98
C MET A 140 -5.49 11.51 -13.45
N GLU A 141 -4.99 10.62 -14.30
CA GLU A 141 -5.31 10.56 -15.73
C GLU A 141 -6.81 10.31 -15.96
N GLU A 142 -7.38 9.29 -15.31
CA GLU A 142 -8.81 8.96 -15.39
C GLU A 142 -9.69 10.12 -14.93
N SER A 143 -9.27 10.87 -13.91
CA SER A 143 -10.00 12.06 -13.46
C SER A 143 -10.08 13.13 -14.55
N LEU A 144 -9.00 13.38 -15.28
CA LEU A 144 -8.99 14.31 -16.40
C LEU A 144 -9.85 13.80 -17.56
N LEU A 145 -9.72 12.53 -17.92
CA LEU A 145 -10.51 11.91 -18.99
C LEU A 145 -12.01 11.88 -18.67
N SER A 146 -12.39 11.60 -17.43
CA SER A 146 -13.81 11.48 -17.04
C SER A 146 -14.48 12.81 -16.73
N LYS A 147 -13.75 13.80 -16.21
CA LYS A 147 -14.32 15.07 -15.72
C LYS A 147 -14.23 16.23 -16.72
N THR A 148 -13.57 16.04 -17.87
CA THR A 148 -13.49 17.08 -18.89
C THR A 148 -14.12 16.63 -20.20
N ALA A 149 -14.63 17.58 -21.00
CA ALA A 149 -15.29 17.25 -22.24
C ALA A 149 -14.33 16.99 -23.42
N ARG A 150 -13.17 17.65 -23.40
CA ARG A 150 -12.25 17.70 -24.56
C ARG A 150 -10.93 16.95 -24.39
N ILE A 151 -10.58 16.59 -23.16
CA ILE A 151 -9.38 15.78 -22.92
C ILE A 151 -9.73 14.34 -23.25
N ARG A 152 -9.30 13.89 -24.43
CA ARG A 152 -9.47 12.52 -24.93
C ARG A 152 -8.24 12.09 -25.69
N TYR A 153 -7.82 10.87 -25.50
CA TYR A 153 -6.78 10.18 -26.27
C TYR A 153 -6.89 8.67 -26.05
N GLU A 154 -6.32 7.91 -26.96
CA GLU A 154 -6.24 6.47 -26.89
C GLU A 154 -4.87 6.02 -26.37
N ALA A 155 -4.80 4.83 -25.77
CA ALA A 155 -3.56 4.32 -25.17
C ALA A 155 -2.36 4.32 -26.14
N HIS A 156 -2.60 4.09 -27.45
CA HIS A 156 -1.55 4.08 -28.48
C HIS A 156 -0.99 5.47 -28.80
N GLU A 157 -1.65 6.55 -28.38
CA GLU A 157 -1.18 7.94 -28.57
C GLU A 157 -0.17 8.36 -27.48
N VAL A 158 -0.04 7.56 -26.42
CA VAL A 158 0.95 7.78 -25.36
C VAL A 158 2.32 7.32 -25.84
N VAL A 159 3.00 8.19 -26.57
CA VAL A 159 4.31 7.92 -27.15
C VAL A 159 5.34 8.85 -26.52
N ALA A 160 6.46 8.30 -26.07
CA ALA A 160 7.56 9.10 -25.54
C ALA A 160 8.08 10.09 -26.62
N GLY A 161 8.51 11.26 -26.18
CA GLY A 161 9.04 12.29 -27.06
C GLY A 161 9.98 13.23 -26.34
N GLU A 162 10.79 13.97 -27.10
CA GLU A 162 11.69 14.98 -26.55
C GLU A 162 10.99 16.32 -26.32
N GLY A 163 11.50 17.10 -25.37
CA GLY A 163 11.02 18.43 -25.03
C GLY A 163 9.65 18.42 -24.37
N LEU A 164 9.03 19.58 -24.27
CA LEU A 164 7.71 19.72 -23.64
C LEU A 164 6.63 18.95 -24.44
N PRO A 165 5.62 18.40 -23.72
CA PRO A 165 4.51 17.71 -24.36
C PRO A 165 3.82 18.58 -25.41
N ASN A 166 3.60 18.01 -26.60
CA ASN A 166 2.97 18.67 -27.74
C ASN A 166 1.74 17.90 -28.25
N SER A 167 1.24 16.95 -27.50
CA SER A 167 -0.01 16.22 -27.73
C SER A 167 -0.82 16.13 -26.44
N THR A 168 -2.15 15.89 -26.55
CA THR A 168 -3.02 15.74 -25.37
C THR A 168 -2.59 14.56 -24.52
N ALA A 169 -2.25 13.43 -25.14
CA ALA A 169 -1.81 12.23 -24.44
C ALA A 169 -0.57 12.51 -23.58
N ARG A 170 0.49 13.07 -24.18
CA ARG A 170 1.71 13.44 -23.45
C ARG A 170 1.45 14.50 -22.39
N ALA A 171 0.69 15.53 -22.71
CA ALA A 171 0.41 16.61 -21.76
C ALA A 171 -0.30 16.12 -20.48
N VAL A 172 -1.19 15.14 -20.62
CA VAL A 172 -1.87 14.51 -19.47
C VAL A 172 -0.93 13.58 -18.72
N THR A 173 -0.33 12.62 -19.41
CA THR A 173 0.48 11.57 -18.74
C THR A 173 1.73 12.15 -18.08
N GLU A 174 2.48 12.99 -18.80
CA GLU A 174 3.67 13.65 -18.27
C GLU A 174 3.32 14.67 -17.16
N GLY A 175 2.21 15.41 -17.32
CA GLY A 175 1.72 16.32 -16.30
C GLY A 175 1.35 15.62 -14.99
N CYS A 176 0.73 14.44 -15.05
CA CYS A 176 0.46 13.61 -13.88
C CYS A 176 1.77 13.11 -13.22
N HIS A 177 2.78 12.74 -14.03
CA HIS A 177 4.10 12.39 -13.52
C HIS A 177 4.74 13.58 -12.77
N GLU A 178 4.79 14.76 -13.39
CA GLU A 178 5.35 15.97 -12.77
C GLU A 178 4.67 16.32 -11.44
N MET A 179 3.34 16.17 -11.36
CA MET A 179 2.62 16.37 -10.10
C MET A 179 3.07 15.38 -9.02
N ALA A 180 3.17 14.10 -9.35
CA ALA A 180 3.61 13.07 -8.40
C ALA A 180 5.06 13.29 -7.96
N LEU A 181 5.96 13.58 -8.92
CA LEU A 181 7.37 13.82 -8.65
C LEU A 181 7.58 15.07 -7.79
N GLY A 182 6.93 16.17 -8.14
CA GLY A 182 7.01 17.41 -7.37
C GLY A 182 6.50 17.25 -5.93
N PHE A 183 5.45 16.43 -5.73
CA PHE A 183 4.97 16.07 -4.41
C PHE A 183 5.99 15.25 -3.62
N LEU A 184 6.58 14.20 -4.22
CA LEU A 184 7.59 13.37 -3.58
C LEU A 184 8.87 14.15 -3.26
N GLU A 185 9.35 14.99 -4.18
CA GLU A 185 10.51 15.88 -3.92
C GLU A 185 10.27 16.85 -2.77
N ARG A 186 9.04 17.42 -2.69
CA ARG A 186 8.68 18.31 -1.59
C ARG A 186 8.75 17.60 -0.24
N ILE A 187 8.30 16.35 -0.17
CA ILE A 187 8.39 15.53 1.04
C ILE A 187 9.85 15.21 1.35
N TYR A 188 10.64 14.83 0.34
CA TYR A 188 12.06 14.56 0.50
C TYR A 188 12.82 15.75 1.10
N ARG A 189 12.58 16.93 0.57
CA ARG A 189 13.19 18.18 1.10
C ARG A 189 12.72 18.53 2.51
N ARG A 190 11.51 18.13 2.89
CA ARG A 190 10.95 18.37 4.23
C ARG A 190 11.54 17.44 5.29
N TYR A 191 11.92 16.24 4.89
CA TYR A 191 12.44 15.18 5.76
C TYR A 191 13.80 14.66 5.25
N PRO A 192 14.84 15.50 5.16
CA PRO A 192 16.09 15.18 4.47
C PRO A 192 16.93 14.12 5.18
N THR A 193 16.70 13.91 6.48
CA THR A 193 17.43 12.93 7.31
C THR A 193 16.67 11.62 7.51
N PHE A 194 15.40 11.59 7.08
CA PHE A 194 14.55 10.40 7.24
C PHE A 194 14.91 9.36 6.18
N LYS A 195 14.91 8.11 6.59
CA LYS A 195 15.04 7.00 5.66
C LYS A 195 13.72 6.79 4.95
N TRP A 196 13.79 6.34 3.70
CA TRP A 196 12.61 6.09 2.89
C TRP A 196 12.38 4.59 2.75
N VAL A 197 11.14 4.16 2.98
CA VAL A 197 10.65 2.81 2.68
C VAL A 197 9.55 2.95 1.65
N VAL A 198 9.77 2.37 0.47
CA VAL A 198 8.89 2.52 -0.68
C VAL A 198 8.22 1.19 -1.01
N THR A 199 6.92 1.22 -1.28
CA THR A 199 6.10 0.06 -1.65
C THR A 199 5.03 0.48 -2.67
N GLY A 200 4.27 -0.49 -3.17
CA GLY A 200 3.21 -0.26 -4.14
C GLY A 200 3.58 -0.67 -5.56
N GLY A 201 2.57 -0.78 -6.42
CA GLY A 201 2.75 -1.25 -7.79
C GLY A 201 3.50 -0.26 -8.69
N ASP A 202 3.35 1.04 -8.43
CA ASP A 202 3.98 2.12 -9.19
C ASP A 202 5.30 2.61 -8.56
N ALA A 203 5.73 1.99 -7.45
CA ALA A 203 6.90 2.41 -6.68
C ALA A 203 8.16 2.50 -7.54
N GLN A 204 8.50 1.43 -8.25
CA GLN A 204 9.72 1.40 -9.08
C GLN A 204 9.67 2.45 -10.18
N ARG A 205 8.53 2.59 -10.86
CA ARG A 205 8.34 3.61 -11.90
C ARG A 205 8.58 5.03 -11.38
N LEU A 206 8.05 5.35 -10.20
CA LEU A 206 8.26 6.68 -9.60
C LEU A 206 9.70 6.90 -9.15
N LEU A 207 10.38 5.88 -8.63
CA LEU A 207 11.79 5.95 -8.27
C LEU A 207 12.68 6.16 -9.50
N ASP A 208 12.41 5.46 -10.60
CA ASP A 208 13.14 5.61 -11.87
C ASP A 208 12.97 7.03 -12.41
N LEU A 209 11.75 7.58 -12.38
CA LEU A 209 11.46 8.95 -12.81
C LEU A 209 12.13 10.01 -11.93
N LEU A 210 12.24 9.76 -10.62
CA LEU A 210 12.95 10.62 -9.68
C LEU A 210 14.48 10.53 -9.83
N GLY A 211 14.98 9.52 -10.52
CA GLY A 211 16.41 9.24 -10.63
C GLY A 211 17.06 8.85 -9.31
N VAL A 212 16.30 8.27 -8.37
CA VAL A 212 16.79 7.80 -7.07
C VAL A 212 16.80 6.29 -7.00
N SER A 213 17.86 5.74 -6.42
CA SER A 213 18.00 4.30 -6.18
C SER A 213 17.63 4.00 -4.73
N LEU A 214 16.40 3.52 -4.53
CA LEU A 214 15.90 3.02 -3.25
C LEU A 214 15.35 1.62 -3.43
N GLU A 215 15.51 0.80 -2.41
CA GLU A 215 14.96 -0.56 -2.43
C GLU A 215 13.46 -0.54 -2.14
N CYS A 216 12.68 -1.12 -3.04
CA CYS A 216 11.24 -1.32 -2.84
C CYS A 216 11.00 -2.49 -1.89
N GLN A 217 10.04 -2.32 -0.97
CA GLN A 217 9.56 -3.34 -0.04
C GLN A 217 8.18 -3.85 -0.48
N PRO A 218 8.09 -4.79 -1.43
CA PRO A 218 6.82 -5.14 -2.07
C PRO A 218 5.81 -5.80 -1.13
N ASN A 219 6.27 -6.34 0.02
CA ASN A 219 5.46 -7.06 0.98
C ASN A 219 5.27 -6.29 2.30
N LEU A 220 5.45 -4.96 2.29
CA LEU A 220 5.44 -4.14 3.50
C LEU A 220 4.16 -4.31 4.32
N VAL A 221 2.98 -4.25 3.68
CA VAL A 221 1.68 -4.43 4.35
C VAL A 221 1.55 -5.84 4.95
N ALA A 222 2.00 -6.87 4.22
CA ALA A 222 1.94 -8.24 4.71
C ALA A 222 2.85 -8.46 5.94
N LEU A 223 4.03 -7.84 5.94
CA LEU A 223 4.93 -7.86 7.10
C LEU A 223 4.27 -7.19 8.31
N GLY A 224 3.68 -6.02 8.14
CA GLY A 224 2.95 -5.34 9.22
C GLY A 224 1.75 -6.14 9.72
N ALA A 225 1.01 -6.79 8.82
CA ALA A 225 -0.09 -7.66 9.16
C ALA A 225 0.36 -8.84 10.03
N LYS A 226 1.50 -9.44 9.68
CA LYS A 226 2.10 -10.51 10.48
C LYS A 226 2.51 -10.01 11.86
N LEU A 227 3.22 -8.89 11.96
CA LEU A 227 3.66 -8.32 13.24
C LEU A 227 2.47 -8.08 14.19
N VAL A 228 1.43 -7.40 13.70
CA VAL A 228 0.22 -7.10 14.49
C VAL A 228 -0.56 -8.38 14.83
N GLY A 229 -0.68 -9.30 13.89
CA GLY A 229 -1.37 -10.56 14.10
C GLY A 229 -0.69 -11.43 15.14
N ASP A 230 0.64 -11.57 15.05
CA ASP A 230 1.44 -12.35 15.99
C ASP A 230 1.44 -11.72 17.41
N GLU A 231 1.46 -10.39 17.51
CA GLU A 231 1.33 -9.69 18.80
C GLU A 231 -0.01 -10.04 19.48
N ARG A 232 -1.12 -10.01 18.73
CA ARG A 232 -2.44 -10.38 19.24
C ARG A 232 -2.51 -11.83 19.69
N LEU A 233 -1.98 -12.76 18.88
CA LEU A 233 -1.96 -14.20 19.21
C LEU A 233 -1.16 -14.50 20.49
N ARG A 234 -0.14 -13.68 20.80
CA ARG A 234 0.61 -13.80 22.07
C ARG A 234 -0.10 -13.19 23.25
N GLY A 235 -0.88 -12.12 23.03
CA GLY A 235 -1.63 -11.43 24.08
C GLY A 235 -2.89 -12.17 24.54
N ASP A 236 -3.42 -13.06 23.69
CA ASP A 236 -4.60 -13.90 23.97
C ASP A 236 -4.25 -15.23 24.69
N LYS A 237 -2.97 -15.45 25.03
CA LYS A 237 -2.47 -16.59 25.82
C LYS A 237 -2.16 -16.14 27.25
#